data_fb4482115c3ed99ac5db48eb2da35099
#
_entry.id   fb4482115c3ed99ac5db48eb2da35099
#
_cell.length_a   1.000
_cell.length_b   1.000
_cell.length_c   1.000
_cell.angle_alpha   90.00
_cell.angle_beta   90.00
_cell.angle_gamma   90.00
#
_symmetry.space_group_name_H-M   'P 1'
#
loop_
_entity.id
_entity.type
_entity.pdbx_description
1 polymer ?
#
loop_
_entity_poly.entity_id
_entity_poly.type
_entity_poly.pdbx_seq_one_letter_code
_entity_poly.pdbx_strand_id
1 'polypeptide(L)'
;MGFGDEAERVFDTETCITELAEYISGLGEKVLLVGFSLGAQLAFKLVSEYPDLFYSAVIVSPWLIKSESELSEVMKINEQQLASLQKRWLCNIVGMMNGMPKGHRKEFVEQMQKVSIQTNRNSVDNGITFESEPGFTDVAIPVVALAGAREQQSMIDSVQKMAEINPHCRYEIWEKAAHTTSHPYLRRISMR
;
A
#
# COMPACT_ATOMS: atom_id res chain seq x y z
N MET A 1 -2.29 10.81 6.87
CA MET A 1 -3.71 10.96 7.31
C MET A 1 -4.22 9.64 7.88
N GLY A 2 -4.92 9.67 9.02
CA GLY A 2 -5.52 8.50 9.65
C GLY A 2 -4.58 7.60 10.45
N PHE A 3 -3.28 7.79 10.33
CA PHE A 3 -2.23 7.00 10.98
C PHE A 3 -1.14 7.90 11.55
N GLY A 4 -0.35 7.37 12.47
CA GLY A 4 0.75 8.12 13.07
C GLY A 4 0.29 9.37 13.82
N ASP A 5 0.94 10.49 13.58
CA ASP A 5 0.62 11.77 14.18
C ASP A 5 -0.68 12.38 13.63
N GLU A 6 -1.16 11.88 12.50
CA GLU A 6 -2.40 12.29 11.85
C GLU A 6 -3.58 11.33 12.14
N ALA A 7 -3.51 10.51 13.19
CA ALA A 7 -4.50 9.48 13.52
C ALA A 7 -5.89 10.06 13.86
N GLU A 8 -5.99 11.32 14.26
CA GLU A 8 -7.26 11.99 14.53
C GLU A 8 -8.03 12.36 13.25
N ARG A 9 -7.34 12.46 12.12
CA ARG A 9 -7.98 12.65 10.80
C ARG A 9 -8.39 11.29 10.26
N VAL A 10 -9.63 11.17 9.79
CA VAL A 10 -10.07 9.95 9.11
C VAL A 10 -9.36 9.83 7.76
N PHE A 11 -8.88 8.63 7.42
CA PHE A 11 -8.28 8.39 6.11
C PHE A 11 -9.30 8.61 5.00
N ASP A 12 -8.93 9.42 4.02
CA ASP A 12 -9.67 9.70 2.79
C ASP A 12 -8.70 9.68 1.62
N THR A 13 -9.01 8.88 0.61
CA THR A 13 -8.10 8.61 -0.51
C THR A 13 -7.78 9.88 -1.29
N GLU A 14 -8.78 10.65 -1.68
CA GLU A 14 -8.60 11.83 -2.53
C GLU A 14 -7.82 12.93 -1.80
N THR A 15 -8.14 13.16 -0.54
CA THR A 15 -7.38 14.10 0.29
C THR A 15 -5.93 13.65 0.44
N CYS A 16 -5.72 12.34 0.67
CA CYS A 16 -4.37 11.80 0.82
C CYS A 16 -3.54 11.96 -0.47
N ILE A 17 -4.12 11.69 -1.62
CA ILE A 17 -3.47 11.84 -2.93
C ILE A 17 -3.13 13.31 -3.19
N THR A 18 -4.06 14.23 -2.95
CA THR A 18 -3.84 15.67 -3.12
C THR A 18 -2.70 16.17 -2.25
N GLU A 19 -2.72 15.84 -0.94
CA GLU A 19 -1.67 16.27 -0.01
C GLU A 19 -0.30 15.69 -0.36
N LEU A 20 -0.24 14.43 -0.82
CA LEU A 20 1.01 13.81 -1.28
C LEU A 20 1.54 14.46 -2.56
N ALA A 21 0.66 14.74 -3.53
CA ALA A 21 1.04 15.41 -4.77
C ALA A 21 1.56 16.83 -4.52
N GLU A 22 0.89 17.58 -3.66
CA GLU A 22 1.34 18.92 -3.24
C GLU A 22 2.70 18.87 -2.53
N TYR A 23 2.87 17.94 -1.59
CA TYR A 23 4.14 17.75 -0.89
C TYR A 23 5.29 17.43 -1.85
N ILE A 24 5.09 16.46 -2.77
CA ILE A 24 6.12 16.03 -3.72
C ILE A 24 6.42 17.17 -4.71
N SER A 25 5.40 17.85 -5.22
CA SER A 25 5.58 19.02 -6.08
C SER A 25 6.40 20.13 -5.40
N GLY A 26 6.19 20.31 -4.10
CA GLY A 26 6.93 21.28 -3.28
C GLY A 26 8.43 20.98 -3.13
N LEU A 27 8.88 19.74 -3.43
CA LEU A 27 10.31 19.38 -3.42
C LEU A 27 11.07 20.02 -4.60
N GLY A 28 10.38 20.42 -5.68
CA GLY A 28 10.97 21.10 -6.83
C GLY A 28 11.77 20.19 -7.76
N GLU A 29 11.75 18.88 -7.56
CA GLU A 29 12.41 17.87 -8.39
C GLU A 29 11.57 16.60 -8.49
N LYS A 30 11.76 15.81 -9.56
CA LYS A 30 11.14 14.50 -9.68
C LYS A 30 11.76 13.52 -8.70
N VAL A 31 10.93 12.65 -8.15
CA VAL A 31 11.34 11.66 -7.14
C VAL A 31 11.13 10.21 -7.61
N LEU A 32 11.83 9.26 -6.99
CA LEU A 32 11.48 7.85 -7.03
C LEU A 32 10.31 7.62 -6.07
N LEU A 33 9.22 7.07 -6.56
CA LEU A 33 8.09 6.67 -5.73
C LEU A 33 8.20 5.18 -5.36
N VAL A 34 8.07 4.86 -4.08
CA VAL A 34 8.00 3.47 -3.61
C VAL A 34 6.76 3.30 -2.74
N GLY A 35 5.86 2.42 -3.13
CA GLY A 35 4.66 2.09 -2.38
C GLY A 35 4.56 0.60 -2.04
N PHE A 36 4.06 0.27 -0.83
CA PHE A 36 3.81 -1.09 -0.38
C PHE A 36 2.39 -1.21 0.16
N SER A 37 1.65 -2.27 -0.22
CA SER A 37 0.30 -2.56 0.26
C SER A 37 -0.66 -1.39 -0.01
N LEU A 38 -1.28 -0.77 1.00
CA LEU A 38 -2.05 0.46 0.85
C LEU A 38 -1.23 1.56 0.15
N GLY A 39 0.05 1.73 0.56
CA GLY A 39 0.95 2.66 -0.11
C GLY A 39 1.20 2.32 -1.59
N ALA A 40 1.11 1.05 -2.00
CA ALA A 40 1.19 0.65 -3.40
C ALA A 40 -0.05 1.07 -4.20
N GLN A 41 -1.23 1.00 -3.61
CA GLN A 41 -2.46 1.48 -4.23
C GLN A 41 -2.43 3.01 -4.40
N LEU A 42 -2.00 3.74 -3.34
CA LEU A 42 -1.79 5.18 -3.43
C LEU A 42 -0.73 5.56 -4.47
N ALA A 43 0.38 4.79 -4.54
CA ALA A 43 1.42 5.01 -5.54
C ALA A 43 0.90 4.77 -6.97
N PHE A 44 0.06 3.75 -7.17
CA PHE A 44 -0.59 3.50 -8.45
C PHE A 44 -1.46 4.68 -8.89
N LYS A 45 -2.31 5.21 -7.99
CA LYS A 45 -3.14 6.38 -8.26
C LYS A 45 -2.29 7.64 -8.52
N LEU A 46 -1.26 7.88 -7.69
CA LEU A 46 -0.37 9.03 -7.86
C LEU A 46 0.35 9.04 -9.22
N VAL A 47 0.91 7.90 -9.67
CA VAL A 47 1.57 7.85 -10.98
C VAL A 47 0.58 7.96 -12.13
N SER A 48 -0.68 7.53 -11.94
CA SER A 48 -1.74 7.63 -12.94
C SER A 48 -2.21 9.07 -13.14
N GLU A 49 -2.31 9.85 -12.05
CA GLU A 49 -2.82 11.23 -12.09
C GLU A 49 -1.73 12.28 -12.23
N TYR A 50 -0.54 12.02 -11.64
CA TYR A 50 0.57 13.00 -11.57
C TYR A 50 1.91 12.41 -12.05
N PRO A 51 1.98 11.79 -13.24
CA PRO A 51 3.20 11.09 -13.70
C PRO A 51 4.42 11.99 -13.77
N ASP A 52 4.24 13.29 -13.98
CA ASP A 52 5.31 14.26 -14.09
C ASP A 52 6.07 14.54 -12.80
N LEU A 53 5.52 14.15 -11.65
CA LEU A 53 6.19 14.27 -10.35
C LEU A 53 7.27 13.21 -10.14
N PHE A 54 7.30 12.17 -10.98
CA PHE A 54 8.15 11.01 -10.76
C PHE A 54 9.10 10.76 -11.93
N TYR A 55 10.30 10.26 -11.63
CA TYR A 55 11.18 9.71 -12.66
C TYR A 55 11.05 8.19 -12.78
N SER A 56 10.56 7.50 -11.77
CA SER A 56 10.19 6.07 -11.79
C SER A 56 9.37 5.70 -10.57
N ALA A 57 8.71 4.53 -10.60
CA ALA A 57 7.96 4.01 -9.46
C ALA A 57 8.21 2.51 -9.21
N VAL A 58 8.16 2.12 -7.93
CA VAL A 58 8.17 0.72 -7.48
C VAL A 58 6.91 0.47 -6.66
N ILE A 59 6.05 -0.39 -7.15
CA ILE A 59 4.71 -0.66 -6.60
C ILE A 59 4.69 -2.12 -6.12
N VAL A 60 4.65 -2.32 -4.80
CA VAL A 60 4.82 -3.63 -4.16
C VAL A 60 3.52 -4.08 -3.51
N SER A 61 3.02 -5.24 -3.93
CA SER A 61 1.80 -5.86 -3.39
C SER A 61 0.55 -4.96 -3.49
N PRO A 62 0.27 -4.36 -4.66
CA PRO A 62 -0.95 -3.59 -4.86
C PRO A 62 -2.16 -4.54 -4.94
N TRP A 63 -3.29 -4.12 -4.36
CA TRP A 63 -4.56 -4.83 -4.50
C TRP A 63 -5.53 -3.97 -5.33
N LEU A 64 -5.47 -4.12 -6.66
CA LEU A 64 -6.22 -3.31 -7.64
C LEU A 64 -7.39 -4.07 -8.28
N ILE A 65 -7.37 -5.41 -8.20
CA ILE A 65 -8.46 -6.27 -8.63
C ILE A 65 -9.22 -6.70 -7.38
N LYS A 66 -10.47 -6.23 -7.24
CA LYS A 66 -11.29 -6.45 -6.05
C LYS A 66 -12.67 -6.94 -6.48
N SER A 67 -13.05 -8.18 -6.13
CA SER A 67 -14.43 -8.60 -6.20
C SER A 67 -15.19 -8.12 -4.96
N GLU A 68 -16.50 -7.89 -5.09
CA GLU A 68 -17.34 -7.49 -3.95
C GLU A 68 -17.26 -8.51 -2.79
N SER A 69 -17.22 -9.81 -3.12
CA SER A 69 -17.11 -10.88 -2.13
C SER A 69 -15.77 -10.83 -1.40
N GLU A 70 -14.67 -10.66 -2.13
CA GLU A 70 -13.31 -10.58 -1.55
C GLU A 70 -13.17 -9.32 -0.68
N LEU A 71 -13.65 -8.17 -1.16
CA LEU A 71 -13.65 -6.93 -0.41
C LEU A 71 -14.42 -7.07 0.92
N SER A 72 -15.63 -7.66 0.86
CA SER A 72 -16.46 -7.89 2.05
C SER A 72 -15.79 -8.82 3.07
N GLU A 73 -15.12 -9.89 2.60
CA GLU A 73 -14.39 -10.81 3.46
C GLU A 73 -13.19 -10.12 4.13
N VAL A 74 -12.38 -9.41 3.35
CA VAL A 74 -11.21 -8.68 3.85
C VAL A 74 -11.63 -7.60 4.85
N MET A 75 -12.69 -6.85 4.59
CA MET A 75 -13.22 -5.86 5.54
C MET A 75 -13.63 -6.50 6.86
N LYS A 76 -14.37 -7.62 6.82
CA LYS A 76 -14.77 -8.35 8.03
C LYS A 76 -13.57 -8.82 8.85
N ILE A 77 -12.56 -9.40 8.19
CA ILE A 77 -11.32 -9.84 8.84
C ILE A 77 -10.59 -8.65 9.47
N ASN A 78 -10.46 -7.55 8.75
CA ASN A 78 -9.78 -6.35 9.25
C ASN A 78 -10.50 -5.72 10.46
N GLU A 79 -11.82 -5.67 10.46
CA GLU A 79 -12.58 -5.17 11.62
C GLU A 79 -12.37 -6.04 12.87
N GLN A 80 -12.37 -7.36 12.70
CA GLN A 80 -12.09 -8.30 13.79
C GLN A 80 -10.65 -8.17 14.31
N GLN A 81 -9.68 -8.00 13.40
CA GLN A 81 -8.29 -7.76 13.76
C GLN A 81 -8.12 -6.43 14.49
N LEU A 82 -8.71 -5.35 13.99
CA LEU A 82 -8.64 -4.04 14.63
C LEU A 82 -9.21 -4.08 16.06
N ALA A 83 -10.38 -4.71 16.25
CA ALA A 83 -10.97 -4.91 17.58
C ALA A 83 -10.04 -5.68 18.52
N SER A 84 -9.29 -6.65 17.99
CA SER A 84 -8.27 -7.39 18.73
C SER A 84 -7.05 -6.53 19.04
N LEU A 85 -6.59 -5.72 18.10
CA LEU A 85 -5.44 -4.80 18.23
C LEU A 85 -5.71 -3.66 19.21
N GLN A 86 -6.97 -3.32 19.49
CA GLN A 86 -7.33 -2.40 20.57
C GLN A 86 -6.91 -2.92 21.98
N LYS A 87 -6.69 -4.23 22.13
CA LYS A 87 -6.12 -4.81 23.35
C LYS A 87 -4.58 -4.72 23.28
N ARG A 88 -3.98 -3.82 24.06
CA ARG A 88 -2.52 -3.52 24.04
C ARG A 88 -1.62 -4.76 24.10
N TRP A 89 -1.95 -5.75 24.95
CA TRP A 89 -1.17 -6.97 25.08
C TRP A 89 -1.21 -7.82 23.81
N LEU A 90 -2.38 -7.91 23.16
CA LEU A 90 -2.55 -8.67 21.93
C LEU A 90 -1.88 -7.95 20.75
N CYS A 91 -2.00 -6.63 20.67
CA CYS A 91 -1.28 -5.81 19.70
C CYS A 91 0.25 -6.01 19.80
N ASN A 92 0.79 -6.10 21.02
CA ASN A 92 2.22 -6.38 21.23
C ASN A 92 2.62 -7.78 20.72
N ILE A 93 1.76 -8.81 20.95
CA ILE A 93 1.98 -10.17 20.43
C ILE A 93 1.97 -10.16 18.89
N VAL A 94 1.01 -9.48 18.27
CA VAL A 94 0.92 -9.35 16.81
C VAL A 94 2.16 -8.67 16.25
N GLY A 95 2.63 -7.58 16.86
CA GLY A 95 3.89 -6.92 16.47
C GLY A 95 5.10 -7.87 16.57
N MET A 96 5.14 -8.72 17.60
CA MET A 96 6.20 -9.74 17.74
C MET A 96 6.13 -10.81 16.65
N MET A 97 4.95 -11.33 16.36
CA MET A 97 4.75 -12.36 15.33
C MET A 97 5.10 -11.84 13.92
N ASN A 98 4.86 -10.56 13.66
CA ASN A 98 5.25 -9.89 12.41
C ASN A 98 6.74 -9.46 12.38
N GLY A 99 7.56 -9.94 13.30
CA GLY A 99 9.00 -9.70 13.28
C GLY A 99 9.43 -8.28 13.69
N MET A 100 8.52 -7.50 14.32
CA MET A 100 8.84 -6.14 14.74
C MET A 100 9.93 -6.12 15.84
N PRO A 101 11.03 -5.37 15.66
CA PRO A 101 12.09 -5.26 16.66
C PRO A 101 11.54 -4.78 18.00
N LYS A 102 12.09 -5.32 19.09
CA LYS A 102 11.61 -5.07 20.46
C LYS A 102 11.56 -3.57 20.80
N GLY A 103 12.51 -2.78 20.27
CA GLY A 103 12.57 -1.33 20.47
C GLY A 103 11.41 -0.53 19.85
N HIS A 104 10.77 -1.05 18.80
CA HIS A 104 9.67 -0.36 18.08
C HIS A 104 8.27 -0.85 18.48
N ARG A 105 8.15 -1.90 19.29
CA ARG A 105 6.85 -2.48 19.63
C ARG A 105 5.97 -1.55 20.46
N LYS A 106 6.58 -0.77 21.35
CA LYS A 106 5.83 0.20 22.16
C LYS A 106 5.16 1.24 21.26
N GLU A 107 5.93 1.83 20.36
CA GLU A 107 5.45 2.81 19.39
C GLU A 107 4.35 2.22 18.48
N PHE A 108 4.57 1.02 17.93
CA PHE A 108 3.57 0.30 17.16
C PHE A 108 2.25 0.13 17.92
N VAL A 109 2.30 -0.33 19.19
CA VAL A 109 1.11 -0.46 20.03
C VAL A 109 0.41 0.88 20.22
N GLU A 110 1.16 1.95 20.50
CA GLU A 110 0.60 3.30 20.70
C GLU A 110 -0.05 3.84 19.43
N GLN A 111 0.54 3.59 18.25
CA GLN A 111 -0.03 4.00 16.98
C GLN A 111 -1.30 3.20 16.64
N MET A 112 -1.28 1.89 16.78
CA MET A 112 -2.45 1.05 16.50
C MET A 112 -3.66 1.35 17.41
N GLN A 113 -3.44 1.83 18.64
CA GLN A 113 -4.51 2.27 19.54
C GLN A 113 -5.24 3.53 19.05
N LYS A 114 -4.62 4.33 18.19
CA LYS A 114 -5.18 5.58 17.67
C LYS A 114 -6.00 5.38 16.40
N VAL A 115 -5.80 4.27 15.67
CA VAL A 115 -6.47 4.03 14.39
C VAL A 115 -7.97 3.86 14.61
N SER A 116 -8.78 4.70 13.97
CA SER A 116 -10.23 4.61 14.03
C SER A 116 -10.78 3.47 13.15
N ILE A 117 -11.95 2.95 13.51
CA ILE A 117 -12.65 1.95 12.69
C ILE A 117 -12.92 2.53 11.29
N GLN A 118 -13.29 3.80 11.20
CA GLN A 118 -13.58 4.44 9.91
C GLN A 118 -12.31 4.55 9.04
N THR A 119 -11.16 4.95 9.62
CA THR A 119 -9.88 4.93 8.92
C THR A 119 -9.54 3.54 8.39
N ASN A 120 -9.73 2.51 9.21
CA ASN A 120 -9.47 1.13 8.79
C ASN A 120 -10.38 0.69 7.63
N ARG A 121 -11.66 1.01 7.68
CA ARG A 121 -12.62 0.73 6.58
C ARG A 121 -12.20 1.45 5.31
N ASN A 122 -11.99 2.76 5.37
CA ASN A 122 -11.61 3.56 4.21
C ASN A 122 -10.26 3.14 3.60
N SER A 123 -9.32 2.63 4.40
CA SER A 123 -8.04 2.15 3.90
C SER A 123 -8.14 0.82 3.13
N VAL A 124 -9.12 -0.01 3.47
CA VAL A 124 -9.41 -1.28 2.76
C VAL A 124 -10.24 -1.00 1.52
N ASP A 125 -11.37 -0.29 1.69
CA ASP A 125 -12.22 0.16 0.60
C ASP A 125 -11.85 1.59 0.18
N ASN A 126 -10.67 1.71 -0.42
CA ASN A 126 -10.10 3.00 -0.83
C ASN A 126 -10.50 3.45 -2.24
N GLY A 127 -11.30 2.67 -2.94
CA GLY A 127 -11.80 2.97 -4.28
C GLY A 127 -10.78 2.83 -5.41
N ILE A 128 -9.50 2.54 -5.11
CA ILE A 128 -8.45 2.48 -6.13
C ILE A 128 -8.50 1.12 -6.84
N THR A 129 -8.76 1.14 -8.14
CA THR A 129 -8.83 0.00 -9.06
C THR A 129 -8.25 0.39 -10.42
N PHE A 130 -8.21 -0.54 -11.37
CA PHE A 130 -7.85 -0.22 -12.75
C PHE A 130 -8.91 0.64 -13.45
N GLU A 131 -10.17 0.46 -13.08
CA GLU A 131 -11.29 1.21 -13.65
C GLU A 131 -11.33 2.65 -13.14
N SER A 132 -10.91 2.90 -11.89
CA SER A 132 -10.83 4.26 -11.33
C SER A 132 -9.64 5.05 -11.87
N GLU A 133 -8.57 4.34 -12.30
CA GLU A 133 -7.32 4.95 -12.73
C GLU A 133 -6.95 4.58 -14.20
N PRO A 134 -7.79 4.94 -15.18
CA PRO A 134 -7.52 4.60 -16.59
C PRO A 134 -6.25 5.29 -17.14
N GLY A 135 -5.82 6.40 -16.54
CA GLY A 135 -4.62 7.14 -16.92
C GLY A 135 -3.31 6.34 -16.78
N PHE A 136 -3.33 5.22 -16.02
CA PHE A 136 -2.15 4.37 -15.90
C PHE A 136 -1.66 3.81 -17.24
N THR A 137 -2.52 3.61 -18.22
CA THR A 137 -2.14 3.12 -19.56
C THR A 137 -1.19 4.06 -20.28
N ASP A 138 -1.26 5.37 -19.99
CA ASP A 138 -0.50 6.42 -20.64
C ASP A 138 0.75 6.86 -19.85
N VAL A 139 0.98 6.27 -18.69
CA VAL A 139 2.14 6.56 -17.83
C VAL A 139 3.43 6.16 -18.55
N ALA A 140 4.28 7.14 -18.91
CA ALA A 140 5.50 6.94 -19.69
C ALA A 140 6.77 6.73 -18.83
N ILE A 141 6.69 6.90 -17.51
CA ILE A 141 7.83 6.64 -16.62
C ILE A 141 8.03 5.14 -16.39
N PRO A 142 9.27 4.67 -16.13
CA PRO A 142 9.50 3.28 -15.74
C PRO A 142 8.77 2.91 -14.44
N VAL A 143 7.98 1.83 -14.49
CA VAL A 143 7.29 1.27 -13.32
C VAL A 143 7.72 -0.18 -13.11
N VAL A 144 7.98 -0.56 -11.86
CA VAL A 144 8.23 -1.94 -11.46
C VAL A 144 7.13 -2.36 -10.49
N ALA A 145 6.33 -3.32 -10.88
CA ALA A 145 5.28 -3.90 -10.06
C ALA A 145 5.75 -5.23 -9.45
N LEU A 146 5.62 -5.41 -8.15
CA LEU A 146 6.14 -6.56 -7.42
C LEU A 146 5.04 -7.22 -6.59
N ALA A 147 5.01 -8.56 -6.56
CA ALA A 147 4.19 -9.32 -5.63
C ALA A 147 4.92 -10.58 -5.13
N GLY A 148 4.53 -11.09 -3.98
CA GLY A 148 5.01 -12.36 -3.48
C GLY A 148 4.18 -13.54 -4.04
N ALA A 149 4.83 -14.67 -4.36
CA ALA A 149 4.13 -15.86 -4.86
C ALA A 149 3.19 -16.52 -3.83
N ARG A 150 3.24 -16.08 -2.57
CA ARG A 150 2.37 -16.58 -1.48
C ARG A 150 1.35 -15.52 -1.03
N GLU A 151 1.15 -14.50 -1.83
CA GLU A 151 0.10 -13.50 -1.61
C GLU A 151 -1.24 -13.95 -2.20
N GLN A 152 -2.29 -13.18 -1.97
CA GLN A 152 -3.59 -13.41 -2.59
C GLN A 152 -3.46 -13.32 -4.11
N GLN A 153 -4.20 -14.17 -4.83
CA GLN A 153 -4.13 -14.23 -6.29
C GLN A 153 -4.47 -12.89 -6.93
N SER A 154 -5.44 -12.16 -6.39
CA SER A 154 -5.82 -10.82 -6.86
C SER A 154 -4.69 -9.78 -6.82
N MET A 155 -3.74 -9.91 -5.88
CA MET A 155 -2.53 -9.06 -5.84
C MET A 155 -1.54 -9.47 -6.94
N ILE A 156 -1.36 -10.78 -7.16
CA ILE A 156 -0.52 -11.31 -8.24
C ILE A 156 -1.10 -10.90 -9.59
N ASP A 157 -2.40 -11.07 -9.78
CA ASP A 157 -3.10 -10.67 -11.01
C ASP A 157 -3.02 -9.15 -11.22
N SER A 158 -3.03 -8.36 -10.15
CA SER A 158 -2.88 -6.91 -10.23
C SER A 158 -1.53 -6.51 -10.84
N VAL A 159 -0.41 -7.07 -10.38
CA VAL A 159 0.90 -6.72 -10.94
C VAL A 159 1.09 -7.21 -12.38
N GLN A 160 0.50 -8.36 -12.73
CA GLN A 160 0.51 -8.87 -14.11
C GLN A 160 -0.29 -7.96 -15.04
N LYS A 161 -1.50 -7.57 -14.63
CA LYS A 161 -2.35 -6.65 -15.40
C LYS A 161 -1.71 -5.28 -15.57
N MET A 162 -1.00 -4.75 -14.58
CA MET A 162 -0.24 -3.50 -14.72
C MET A 162 0.74 -3.57 -15.90
N ALA A 163 1.52 -4.65 -16.01
CA ALA A 163 2.47 -4.85 -17.09
C ALA A 163 1.81 -5.17 -18.45
N GLU A 164 0.63 -5.77 -18.43
CA GLU A 164 -0.16 -6.05 -19.64
C GLU A 164 -0.67 -4.74 -20.29
N ILE A 165 -1.18 -3.81 -19.47
CA ILE A 165 -1.84 -2.60 -19.97
C ILE A 165 -0.90 -1.41 -20.19
N ASN A 166 0.33 -1.44 -19.63
CA ASN A 166 1.30 -0.37 -19.76
C ASN A 166 2.69 -0.92 -20.18
N PRO A 167 3.20 -0.57 -21.38
CA PRO A 167 4.50 -1.07 -21.88
C PRO A 167 5.71 -0.54 -21.09
N HIS A 168 5.57 0.49 -20.29
CA HIS A 168 6.61 1.02 -19.40
C HIS A 168 6.60 0.37 -18.02
N CYS A 169 5.64 -0.55 -17.76
CA CYS A 169 5.56 -1.32 -16.54
C CYS A 169 6.10 -2.74 -16.77
N ARG A 170 6.99 -3.19 -15.88
CA ARG A 170 7.38 -4.60 -15.78
C ARG A 170 6.96 -5.15 -14.42
N TYR A 171 6.73 -6.46 -14.32
CA TYR A 171 6.42 -7.09 -13.05
C TYR A 171 7.43 -8.17 -12.68
N GLU A 172 7.54 -8.46 -11.39
CA GLU A 172 8.30 -9.57 -10.84
C GLU A 172 7.50 -10.27 -9.74
N ILE A 173 7.54 -11.60 -9.71
CA ILE A 173 6.95 -12.41 -8.65
C ILE A 173 8.07 -13.02 -7.82
N TRP A 174 8.08 -12.75 -6.53
CA TRP A 174 9.09 -13.25 -5.61
C TRP A 174 8.65 -14.57 -4.97
N GLU A 175 9.26 -15.68 -5.38
CA GLU A 175 8.84 -17.06 -5.07
C GLU A 175 8.66 -17.37 -3.57
N LYS A 176 9.44 -16.75 -2.69
CA LYS A 176 9.43 -17.03 -1.23
C LYS A 176 8.75 -15.95 -0.41
N ALA A 177 8.25 -14.89 -1.05
CA ALA A 177 7.63 -13.77 -0.37
C ALA A 177 6.12 -13.99 -0.17
N ALA A 178 5.65 -13.53 0.99
CA ALA A 178 4.23 -13.34 1.29
C ALA A 178 4.07 -11.89 1.79
N HIS A 179 2.86 -11.39 1.88
CA HIS A 179 2.58 -9.99 2.23
C HIS A 179 3.33 -9.50 3.47
N THR A 180 3.37 -10.30 4.53
CA THR A 180 4.06 -9.96 5.78
C THR A 180 5.57 -10.21 5.75
N THR A 181 6.10 -10.95 4.77
CA THR A 181 7.53 -11.31 4.66
C THR A 181 8.27 -10.61 3.54
N SER A 182 7.63 -9.70 2.81
CA SER A 182 8.24 -8.89 1.75
C SER A 182 9.29 -7.89 2.27
N HIS A 183 9.27 -7.56 3.55
CA HIS A 183 10.19 -6.62 4.20
C HIS A 183 11.71 -6.91 3.98
N PRO A 184 12.22 -8.15 4.01
CA PRO A 184 13.63 -8.42 3.71
C PRO A 184 14.00 -8.18 2.23
N TYR A 185 13.03 -8.26 1.32
CA TYR A 185 13.25 -8.08 -0.11
C TYR A 185 13.27 -6.60 -0.52
N LEU A 186 12.57 -5.73 0.19
CA LEU A 186 12.61 -4.28 -0.02
C LEU A 186 14.01 -3.69 0.18
N ARG A 187 14.84 -4.28 1.05
CA ARG A 187 16.26 -3.92 1.21
C ARG A 187 17.10 -4.14 -0.04
N ARG A 188 16.70 -5.04 -0.94
CA ARG A 188 17.41 -5.30 -2.20
C ARG A 188 17.15 -4.25 -3.27
N ILE A 189 16.04 -3.52 -3.17
CA ILE A 189 15.67 -2.45 -4.12
C ILE A 189 16.53 -1.21 -3.87
N SER A 190 16.87 -0.93 -2.59
CA SER A 190 17.68 0.24 -2.22
C SER A 190 19.18 0.10 -2.49
N MET A 191 19.66 -1.09 -2.91
CA MET A 191 21.08 -1.38 -3.13
C MET A 191 21.45 -1.56 -4.62
N ARG A 192 20.52 -1.28 -5.55
CA ARG A 192 20.76 -1.31 -7.01
C ARG A 192 20.34 -0.01 -7.66
#